data_dabe9cc54baefae42bec62c17a8e2aa6
#
_entry.id   dabe9cc54baefae42bec62c17a8e2aa6
#
_cell.length_a   1.000
_cell.length_b   1.000
_cell.length_c   1.000
_cell.angle_alpha   90.00
_cell.angle_beta   90.00
_cell.angle_gamma   90.00
#
_symmetry.space_group_name_H-M   'P 1'
#
loop_
_entity.id
_entity.type
_entity.pdbx_description
1 polymer ?
#
loop_
_entity_poly.entity_id
_entity_poly.type
_entity_poly.pdbx_seq_one_letter_code
_entity_poly.pdbx_strand_id
1 'polypeptide(L)'
;MERIEKIQSMLQENPSDSFLQHALALEYIKMGDDEGAKKLFEAILAREPGYIGSYYHLAKLLERQQDEQGAIAVYEKGMKEATAASDQHAYNELRSALEELTF
;
A
#
# COMPACT_ATOMS: atom_id res chain seq x y z
N MET A 1 10.68 -18.65 -4.08
CA MET A 1 10.40 -17.98 -2.82
C MET A 1 11.62 -17.44 -2.13
N GLU A 2 12.73 -17.56 -2.80
CA GLU A 2 14.00 -17.04 -2.31
C GLU A 2 13.95 -15.56 -1.94
N ARG A 3 13.27 -14.76 -2.76
CA ARG A 3 13.14 -13.32 -2.50
C ARG A 3 12.34 -13.04 -1.23
N ILE A 4 11.24 -13.77 -1.02
CA ILE A 4 10.42 -13.61 0.18
C ILE A 4 11.21 -13.98 1.43
N GLU A 5 11.90 -15.12 1.39
CA GLU A 5 12.71 -15.56 2.51
C GLU A 5 13.81 -14.55 2.86
N LYS A 6 14.42 -13.96 1.84
CA LYS A 6 15.45 -12.95 2.02
C LYS A 6 14.89 -11.69 2.69
N ILE A 7 13.75 -11.22 2.21
CA ILE A 7 13.09 -10.05 2.80
C ILE A 7 12.69 -10.33 4.25
N GLN A 8 12.11 -11.51 4.50
CA GLN A 8 11.70 -11.90 5.85
C GLN A 8 12.91 -11.96 6.80
N SER A 9 14.04 -12.45 6.31
CA SER A 9 15.27 -12.49 7.09
C SER A 9 15.71 -11.07 7.48
N MET A 10 15.67 -10.14 6.53
CA MET A 10 16.02 -8.74 6.80
C MET A 10 15.06 -8.10 7.77
N LEU A 11 13.77 -8.45 7.69
CA LEU A 11 12.76 -7.93 8.61
C LEU A 11 12.95 -8.44 10.04
N GLN A 12 13.54 -9.61 10.23
CA GLN A 12 13.84 -10.09 11.58
C GLN A 12 14.79 -9.14 12.29
N GLU A 13 15.72 -8.53 11.56
CA GLU A 13 16.67 -7.58 12.13
C GLU A 13 16.08 -6.18 12.24
N ASN A 14 15.14 -5.84 11.35
CA ASN A 14 14.51 -4.52 11.28
C ASN A 14 13.00 -4.66 11.13
N PRO A 15 12.28 -5.10 12.20
CA PRO A 15 10.85 -5.43 12.08
C PRO A 15 9.94 -4.26 11.67
N SER A 16 10.38 -3.03 11.92
CA SER A 16 9.58 -1.84 11.62
C SER A 16 10.05 -1.09 10.37
N ASP A 17 10.83 -1.76 9.52
CA ASP A 17 11.32 -1.14 8.29
C ASP A 17 10.19 -1.12 7.24
N SER A 18 9.66 0.08 6.97
CA SER A 18 8.53 0.24 6.04
C SER A 18 8.89 -0.18 4.62
N PHE A 19 10.10 0.10 4.18
CA PHE A 19 10.52 -0.30 2.83
C PHE A 19 10.50 -1.83 2.68
N LEU A 20 11.01 -2.54 3.67
CA LEU A 20 11.02 -4.00 3.64
C LEU A 20 9.61 -4.58 3.74
N GLN A 21 8.77 -3.99 4.59
CA GLN A 21 7.38 -4.43 4.70
C GLN A 21 6.62 -4.19 3.39
N HIS A 22 6.85 -3.06 2.75
CA HIS A 22 6.24 -2.75 1.46
C HIS A 22 6.69 -3.76 0.40
N ALA A 23 8.00 -4.06 0.34
CA ALA A 23 8.54 -5.03 -0.60
C ALA A 23 7.92 -6.42 -0.39
N LEU A 24 7.78 -6.83 0.88
CA LEU A 24 7.15 -8.12 1.19
C LEU A 24 5.68 -8.14 0.77
N ALA A 25 4.97 -7.04 1.01
CA ALA A 25 3.57 -6.93 0.60
C ALA A 25 3.41 -7.10 -0.90
N LEU A 26 4.30 -6.49 -1.69
CA LEU A 26 4.26 -6.64 -3.15
C LEU A 26 4.51 -8.09 -3.59
N GLU A 27 5.41 -8.80 -2.90
CA GLU A 27 5.64 -10.22 -3.20
C GLU A 27 4.41 -11.06 -2.85
N TYR A 28 3.74 -10.75 -1.74
CA TYR A 28 2.51 -11.45 -1.37
C TYR A 28 1.41 -11.24 -2.42
N ILE A 29 1.28 -10.02 -2.96
CA ILE A 29 0.32 -9.76 -4.04
C ILE A 29 0.62 -10.65 -5.25
N LYS A 30 1.89 -10.78 -5.62
CA LYS A 30 2.29 -11.64 -6.75
C LYS A 30 1.89 -13.08 -6.53
N MET A 31 1.88 -13.53 -5.28
CA MET A 31 1.48 -14.90 -4.93
C MET A 31 -0.02 -15.08 -4.77
N GLY A 32 -0.78 -14.01 -4.87
CA GLY A 32 -2.22 -14.08 -4.64
C GLY A 32 -2.62 -13.99 -3.19
N ASP A 33 -1.68 -13.64 -2.30
CA ASP A 33 -1.97 -13.48 -0.86
C ASP A 33 -2.27 -12.02 -0.54
N ASP A 34 -3.44 -11.56 -0.97
CA ASP A 34 -3.86 -10.19 -0.71
C ASP A 34 -4.07 -9.90 0.77
N GLU A 35 -4.52 -10.89 1.54
CA GLU A 35 -4.71 -10.69 2.99
C GLU A 35 -3.39 -10.43 3.70
N GLY A 36 -2.34 -11.18 3.37
CA GLY A 36 -1.03 -10.94 3.93
C GLY A 36 -0.49 -9.57 3.57
N ALA A 37 -0.67 -9.19 2.30
CA ALA A 37 -0.26 -7.88 1.82
C ALA A 37 -1.01 -6.76 2.54
N LYS A 38 -2.32 -6.91 2.71
CA LYS A 38 -3.17 -5.92 3.37
C LYS A 38 -2.67 -5.63 4.78
N LYS A 39 -2.37 -6.67 5.55
CA LYS A 39 -1.88 -6.50 6.92
C LYS A 39 -0.59 -5.70 6.96
N LEU A 40 0.30 -5.96 6.01
CA LEU A 40 1.58 -5.24 5.94
C LEU A 40 1.38 -3.77 5.60
N PHE A 41 0.54 -3.48 4.59
CA PHE A 41 0.26 -2.09 4.23
C PHE A 41 -0.40 -1.34 5.39
N GLU A 42 -1.34 -1.98 6.07
CA GLU A 42 -2.01 -1.36 7.22
C GLU A 42 -1.02 -1.05 8.33
N ALA A 43 -0.09 -1.96 8.60
CA ALA A 43 0.93 -1.73 9.62
C ALA A 43 1.85 -0.58 9.24
N ILE A 44 2.26 -0.51 7.96
CA ILE A 44 3.09 0.59 7.47
C ILE A 44 2.39 1.93 7.69
N LEU A 45 1.14 2.04 7.23
CA LEU A 45 0.41 3.31 7.25
C LEU A 45 -0.05 3.72 8.63
N ALA A 46 -0.23 2.77 9.55
CA ALA A 46 -0.50 3.08 10.95
C ALA A 46 0.71 3.75 11.60
N ARG A 47 1.92 3.30 11.23
CA ARG A 47 3.16 3.82 11.80
C ARG A 47 3.65 5.05 11.05
N GLU A 48 3.53 5.05 9.73
CA GLU A 48 4.02 6.11 8.86
C GLU A 48 2.95 6.50 7.83
N PRO A 49 1.98 7.34 8.23
CA PRO A 49 0.91 7.77 7.30
C PRO A 49 1.44 8.47 6.04
N GLY A 50 2.65 9.03 6.12
CA GLY A 50 3.27 9.68 4.97
C GLY A 50 4.00 8.74 4.02
N TYR A 51 3.93 7.44 4.23
CA TYR A 51 4.55 6.46 3.32
C TYR A 51 3.66 6.29 2.09
N ILE A 52 3.72 7.27 1.20
CA ILE A 52 2.71 7.50 0.16
C ILE A 52 2.55 6.32 -0.81
N GLY A 53 3.64 5.63 -1.14
CA GLY A 53 3.61 4.53 -2.10
C GLY A 53 2.71 3.36 -1.71
N SER A 54 2.41 3.19 -0.42
CA SER A 54 1.58 2.08 0.03
C SER A 54 0.09 2.29 -0.20
N TYR A 55 -0.38 3.53 -0.31
CA TYR A 55 -1.81 3.81 -0.50
C TYR A 55 -2.34 3.24 -1.80
N TYR A 56 -1.62 3.44 -2.89
CA TYR A 56 -2.07 2.95 -4.20
C TYR A 56 -2.28 1.44 -4.19
N HIS A 57 -1.29 0.72 -3.69
CA HIS A 57 -1.36 -0.75 -3.68
C HIS A 57 -2.41 -1.28 -2.72
N LEU A 58 -2.56 -0.64 -1.55
CA LEU A 58 -3.60 -1.05 -0.61
C LEU A 58 -4.99 -0.83 -1.20
N ALA A 59 -5.22 0.33 -1.82
CA ALA A 59 -6.51 0.61 -2.44
C ALA A 59 -6.82 -0.37 -3.57
N LYS A 60 -5.83 -0.70 -4.40
CA LYS A 60 -6.02 -1.66 -5.49
C LYS A 60 -6.42 -3.04 -4.98
N LEU A 61 -5.77 -3.52 -3.93
CA LEU A 61 -6.15 -4.83 -3.39
C LEU A 61 -7.53 -4.80 -2.73
N LEU A 62 -7.94 -3.68 -2.14
CA LEU A 62 -9.29 -3.55 -1.60
C LEU A 62 -10.32 -3.60 -2.72
N GLU A 63 -10.03 -3.01 -3.90
CA GLU A 63 -10.89 -3.16 -5.07
C GLU A 63 -11.05 -4.62 -5.45
N ARG A 64 -9.95 -5.39 -5.46
CA ARG A 64 -10.01 -6.82 -5.80
C ARG A 64 -10.83 -7.61 -4.77
N GLN A 65 -10.85 -7.16 -3.52
CA GLN A 65 -11.65 -7.78 -2.46
C GLN A 65 -13.09 -7.28 -2.44
N GLN A 66 -13.47 -6.46 -3.41
CA GLN A 66 -14.82 -5.91 -3.53
C GLN A 66 -15.17 -4.96 -2.38
N ASP A 67 -14.16 -4.40 -1.72
CA ASP A 67 -14.34 -3.39 -0.68
C ASP A 67 -14.17 -2.01 -1.31
N GLU A 68 -15.17 -1.58 -2.06
CA GLU A 68 -15.13 -0.33 -2.80
C GLU A 68 -15.03 0.87 -1.88
N GLN A 69 -15.80 0.88 -0.79
CA GLN A 69 -15.78 1.99 0.16
C GLN A 69 -14.42 2.11 0.84
N GLY A 70 -13.82 0.97 1.19
CA GLY A 70 -12.48 0.96 1.76
C GLY A 70 -11.45 1.47 0.78
N ALA A 71 -11.55 1.08 -0.49
CA ALA A 71 -10.64 1.54 -1.53
C ALA A 71 -10.74 3.06 -1.70
N ILE A 72 -11.96 3.59 -1.76
CA ILE A 72 -12.18 5.04 -1.89
C ILE A 72 -11.53 5.79 -0.72
N ALA A 73 -11.76 5.32 0.50
CA ALA A 73 -11.20 5.96 1.69
C ALA A 73 -9.66 5.98 1.65
N VAL A 74 -9.06 4.89 1.19
CA VAL A 74 -7.60 4.77 1.10
C VAL A 74 -7.04 5.71 0.02
N TYR A 75 -7.69 5.77 -1.14
CA TYR A 75 -7.28 6.71 -2.19
C TYR A 75 -7.33 8.16 -1.68
N GLU A 76 -8.43 8.52 -1.03
CA GLU A 76 -8.61 9.89 -0.54
C GLU A 76 -7.58 10.24 0.52
N LYS A 77 -7.30 9.33 1.43
CA LYS A 77 -6.27 9.56 2.46
C LYS A 77 -4.90 9.70 1.83
N GLY A 78 -4.59 8.86 0.85
CA GLY A 78 -3.33 8.94 0.13
C GLY A 78 -3.16 10.27 -0.60
N MET A 79 -4.24 10.76 -1.22
CA MET A 79 -4.23 12.06 -1.90
C MET A 79 -3.94 13.19 -0.91
N LYS A 80 -4.52 13.11 0.28
CA LYS A 80 -4.30 14.10 1.33
C LYS A 80 -2.84 14.11 1.78
N GLU A 81 -2.28 12.92 1.99
CA GLU A 81 -0.87 12.79 2.39
C GLU A 81 0.06 13.26 1.27
N ALA A 82 -0.27 12.95 0.02
CA ALA A 82 0.53 13.40 -1.12
C ALA A 82 0.52 14.92 -1.22
N THR A 83 -0.64 15.55 -0.99
CA THR A 83 -0.75 17.01 -0.96
C THR A 83 0.13 17.59 0.13
N ALA A 84 0.08 17.01 1.33
CA ALA A 84 0.89 17.49 2.46
C ALA A 84 2.39 17.38 2.18
N ALA A 85 2.80 16.37 1.41
CA ALA A 85 4.20 16.14 1.04
C ALA A 85 4.60 16.88 -0.24
N SER A 86 3.68 17.60 -0.86
CA SER A 86 3.89 18.25 -2.17
C SER A 86 4.30 17.25 -3.26
N ASP A 87 3.79 16.03 -3.16
CA ASP A 87 4.06 14.97 -4.14
C ASP A 87 2.94 14.95 -5.18
N GLN A 88 3.08 15.80 -6.19
CA GLN A 88 2.07 15.96 -7.23
C GLN A 88 1.90 14.69 -8.08
N HIS A 89 2.99 13.97 -8.33
CA HIS A 89 2.94 12.74 -9.11
C HIS A 89 2.07 11.69 -8.44
N ALA A 90 2.32 11.46 -7.13
CA ALA A 90 1.53 10.49 -6.37
C ALA A 90 0.07 10.93 -6.26
N TYR A 91 -0.17 12.22 -6.05
CA TYR A 91 -1.53 12.77 -6.02
C TYR A 91 -2.27 12.44 -7.32
N ASN A 92 -1.64 12.70 -8.45
CA ASN A 92 -2.27 12.48 -9.75
C ASN A 92 -2.57 11.00 -9.99
N GLU A 93 -1.66 10.12 -9.60
CA GLU A 93 -1.86 8.67 -9.73
C GLU A 93 -3.05 8.20 -8.91
N LEU A 94 -3.12 8.63 -7.65
CA LEU A 94 -4.20 8.23 -6.75
C LEU A 94 -5.54 8.79 -7.22
N ARG A 95 -5.53 10.03 -7.67
CA ARG A 95 -6.74 10.67 -8.20
C ARG A 95 -7.26 9.94 -9.43
N SER A 96 -6.38 9.60 -10.37
CA SER A 96 -6.77 8.86 -11.58
C SER A 96 -7.41 7.52 -11.23
N ALA A 97 -6.80 6.79 -10.29
CA ALA A 97 -7.32 5.50 -9.88
C ALA A 97 -8.68 5.64 -9.20
N LEU A 98 -8.84 6.67 -8.36
CA LEU A 98 -10.12 6.94 -7.71
C LEU A 98 -11.21 7.27 -8.73
N GLU A 99 -10.88 8.10 -9.73
CA GLU A 99 -11.82 8.47 -10.78
C GLU A 99 -12.26 7.25 -11.61
N GLU A 100 -11.33 6.35 -11.91
CA GLU A 100 -11.68 5.12 -12.61
C GLU A 100 -12.63 4.24 -11.82
N LEU A 101 -12.50 4.24 -10.49
CA LEU A 101 -13.36 3.44 -9.62
C LEU A 101 -14.76 4.05 -9.49
N THR A 102 -14.86 5.39 -9.46
CA THR A 102 -16.11 6.08 -9.15
C THR A 102 -16.88 6.63 -10.36
N PHE A 103 -16.25 6.66 -11.51
CA PHE A 103 -16.86 7.07 -12.78
C PHE A 103 -16.75 5.94 -13.81
#